data_76583a612e8c75af0249108feefbd38d
#
_entry.id   76583a612e8c75af0249108feefbd38d
#
_cell.length_a   1.000
_cell.length_b   1.000
_cell.length_c   1.000
_cell.angle_alpha   90.00
_cell.angle_beta   90.00
_cell.angle_gamma   90.00
#
_symmetry.space_group_name_H-M   'P 1'
#
loop_
_entity.id
_entity.type
_entity.pdbx_description
1 polymer ?
#
loop_
_entity_poly.entity_id
_entity_poly.type
_entity_poly.pdbx_seq_one_letter_code
_entity_poly.pdbx_strand_id
1 'polypeptide(L)'
;MTPARLAVAVVGALLLGACSSLNPFASDKNKLPALKPLQNDGVRVSEVWKARVGASGAYVLQPAISGNAVFAAAADGDVLRLEAGRSTWKASINGALSGGVGSNGQIAVVATPKGEVVALDARTGQVKWRVQVNAEILAAPAVSDNLVVVRSADSRLFGLDPQDGRRRWAYQRATPALSLRNSAGVVIEGSAVFAGFPGGKLVAVSGANGSLMWEGTVAVPRGATELERMADITSLPVLGSRAACAVAFQGRIACFDLANGSTLWARDLSSSRGLDLDSRYAYVTDEKGAVHALDLNNGASAWKQDQLAGRNVGRPRVSGSYVVVGDGEGYVHLLRKDDGAMAGRQRVDSSPILADIQRSDGEMVIQSKDGNVYGLGLQ
;
A
#
# COMPACT_ATOMS: atom_id res chain seq x y z
N MET A 1 -60.46 -39.31 11.19
CA MET A 1 -59.56 -38.42 10.45
C MET A 1 -58.76 -39.28 9.48
N THR A 2 -58.99 -39.16 8.20
CA THR A 2 -58.44 -40.07 7.18
C THR A 2 -57.04 -39.69 6.77
N PRO A 3 -56.14 -40.66 6.49
CA PRO A 3 -54.72 -40.42 6.23
C PRO A 3 -54.44 -39.56 4.98
N ALA A 4 -55.43 -39.33 4.16
CA ALA A 4 -55.30 -38.52 2.95
C ALA A 4 -55.15 -37.00 3.17
N ARG A 5 -55.51 -36.47 4.35
CA ARG A 5 -55.33 -35.03 4.67
C ARG A 5 -53.94 -34.67 5.19
N LEU A 6 -53.16 -35.65 5.68
CA LEU A 6 -51.78 -35.40 6.14
C LEU A 6 -50.75 -35.39 5.02
N ALA A 7 -51.03 -36.14 3.92
CA ALA A 7 -50.13 -36.21 2.78
C ALA A 7 -50.08 -34.90 1.94
N VAL A 8 -51.18 -34.14 1.86
CA VAL A 8 -51.28 -32.87 1.11
C VAL A 8 -50.57 -31.74 1.84
N ALA A 9 -50.53 -31.75 3.17
CA ALA A 9 -49.84 -30.72 3.97
C ALA A 9 -48.30 -30.83 3.90
N VAL A 10 -47.75 -32.05 3.74
CA VAL A 10 -46.31 -32.29 3.66
C VAL A 10 -45.74 -31.95 2.28
N VAL A 11 -46.50 -32.16 1.21
CA VAL A 11 -46.10 -31.79 -0.16
C VAL A 11 -46.14 -30.28 -0.39
N GLY A 12 -47.04 -29.55 0.27
CA GLY A 12 -47.10 -28.07 0.21
C GLY A 12 -45.91 -27.36 0.92
N ALA A 13 -45.38 -27.97 1.97
CA ALA A 13 -44.23 -27.39 2.73
C ALA A 13 -42.87 -27.58 2.04
N LEU A 14 -42.74 -28.57 1.16
CA LEU A 14 -41.52 -28.84 0.39
C LEU A 14 -41.32 -27.96 -0.83
N LEU A 15 -42.39 -27.28 -1.31
CA LEU A 15 -42.31 -26.39 -2.47
C LEU A 15 -42.00 -24.94 -2.15
N LEU A 16 -41.99 -24.54 -0.87
CA LEU A 16 -41.67 -23.18 -0.44
C LEU A 16 -40.15 -22.97 -0.13
N GLY A 17 -39.36 -24.04 -0.08
CA GLY A 17 -37.90 -23.98 0.18
C GLY A 17 -37.02 -23.80 -1.06
N ALA A 18 -37.58 -23.88 -2.28
CA ALA A 18 -36.77 -23.92 -3.54
C ALA A 18 -36.64 -22.57 -4.26
N CYS A 19 -37.21 -21.47 -3.73
CA CYS A 19 -37.22 -20.17 -4.45
C CYS A 19 -36.13 -19.19 -4.01
N SER A 20 -35.19 -19.56 -3.12
CA SER A 20 -34.15 -18.62 -2.69
C SER A 20 -32.86 -18.67 -3.51
N SER A 21 -32.71 -19.61 -4.47
CA SER A 21 -31.49 -19.75 -5.29
C SER A 21 -31.60 -19.25 -6.74
N LEU A 22 -32.75 -18.72 -7.16
CA LEU A 22 -32.97 -18.23 -8.53
C LEU A 22 -33.47 -16.78 -8.53
N ASN A 23 -32.64 -15.86 -7.98
CA ASN A 23 -32.79 -14.44 -8.27
C ASN A 23 -31.89 -14.08 -9.44
N PRO A 24 -32.40 -14.00 -10.70
CA PRO A 24 -31.62 -13.64 -11.88
C PRO A 24 -31.09 -12.19 -11.83
N PHE A 25 -31.53 -11.40 -10.83
CA PHE A 25 -31.12 -10.01 -10.58
C PHE A 25 -30.23 -9.87 -9.35
N ALA A 26 -29.85 -10.96 -8.68
CA ALA A 26 -28.78 -10.94 -7.69
C ALA A 26 -27.46 -10.77 -8.44
N SER A 27 -27.18 -9.56 -8.88
CA SER A 27 -25.83 -9.21 -9.27
C SER A 27 -24.96 -9.36 -8.03
N ASP A 28 -24.02 -10.26 -8.10
CA ASP A 28 -22.98 -10.44 -7.08
C ASP A 28 -22.13 -9.16 -7.10
N LYS A 29 -22.55 -8.12 -6.35
CA LYS A 29 -21.95 -6.78 -6.32
C LYS A 29 -20.47 -6.82 -5.92
N ASN A 30 -19.98 -7.99 -5.50
CA ASN A 30 -18.60 -8.21 -5.08
C ASN A 30 -17.74 -8.92 -6.16
N LYS A 31 -18.33 -9.34 -7.28
CA LYS A 31 -17.56 -10.04 -8.32
C LYS A 31 -16.79 -9.04 -9.17
N LEU A 32 -15.46 -9.14 -9.13
CA LEU A 32 -14.59 -8.31 -9.96
C LEU A 32 -14.72 -8.70 -11.46
N PRO A 33 -14.45 -7.78 -12.39
CA PRO A 33 -14.49 -8.06 -13.83
C PRO A 33 -13.60 -9.27 -14.20
N ALA A 34 -14.11 -10.11 -15.10
CA ALA A 34 -13.35 -11.26 -15.58
C ALA A 34 -12.06 -10.83 -16.30
N LEU A 35 -11.01 -11.60 -16.09
CA LEU A 35 -9.73 -11.36 -16.76
C LEU A 35 -9.80 -11.79 -18.22
N LYS A 36 -9.34 -10.94 -19.13
CA LYS A 36 -9.17 -11.29 -20.54
C LYS A 36 -8.02 -12.29 -20.69
N PRO A 37 -8.08 -13.28 -21.63
CA PRO A 37 -6.97 -14.15 -21.91
C PRO A 37 -5.70 -13.35 -22.28
N LEU A 38 -4.54 -13.84 -21.88
CA LEU A 38 -3.26 -13.32 -22.38
C LEU A 38 -3.08 -13.76 -23.85
N GLN A 39 -2.58 -12.85 -24.69
CA GLN A 39 -2.43 -13.11 -26.12
C GLN A 39 -1.23 -14.02 -26.48
N ASN A 40 -0.26 -14.15 -25.56
CA ASN A 40 0.96 -14.94 -25.75
C ASN A 40 1.30 -15.73 -24.48
N ASP A 41 2.15 -16.77 -24.62
CA ASP A 41 2.83 -17.41 -23.49
C ASP A 41 3.78 -16.40 -22.85
N GLY A 42 3.22 -15.64 -21.91
CA GLY A 42 3.89 -14.50 -21.29
C GLY A 42 5.00 -14.92 -20.32
N VAL A 43 5.67 -13.91 -19.79
CA VAL A 43 6.64 -14.06 -18.69
C VAL A 43 5.98 -14.77 -17.52
N ARG A 44 6.64 -15.83 -17.04
CA ARG A 44 6.14 -16.59 -15.89
C ARG A 44 6.55 -15.92 -14.60
N VAL A 45 5.58 -15.70 -13.73
CA VAL A 45 5.81 -15.36 -12.33
C VAL A 45 5.86 -16.67 -11.56
N SER A 46 6.97 -16.97 -10.92
CA SER A 46 7.15 -18.21 -10.14
C SER A 46 7.18 -17.90 -8.64
N GLU A 47 6.51 -18.73 -7.84
CA GLU A 47 6.67 -18.72 -6.39
C GLU A 47 8.04 -19.33 -6.06
N VAL A 48 8.92 -18.54 -5.46
CA VAL A 48 10.23 -18.99 -4.98
C VAL A 48 10.09 -19.55 -3.57
N TRP A 49 9.33 -18.85 -2.74
CA TRP A 49 9.00 -19.28 -1.38
C TRP A 49 7.68 -18.68 -0.92
N LYS A 50 7.13 -19.30 0.11
CA LYS A 50 5.89 -18.88 0.80
C LYS A 50 6.05 -19.03 2.29
N ALA A 51 5.49 -18.07 3.03
CA ALA A 51 5.36 -18.11 4.49
C ALA A 51 3.98 -17.59 4.89
N ARG A 52 3.62 -17.74 6.17
CA ARG A 52 2.38 -17.20 6.72
C ARG A 52 2.68 -16.47 8.02
N VAL A 53 2.24 -15.20 8.11
CA VAL A 53 2.36 -14.39 9.33
C VAL A 53 1.04 -14.31 10.10
N GLY A 54 -0.08 -14.22 9.42
CA GLY A 54 -1.42 -14.00 9.95
C GLY A 54 -2.12 -12.83 9.23
N ALA A 55 -3.44 -12.79 9.28
CA ALA A 55 -4.24 -11.84 8.52
C ALA A 55 -3.98 -10.37 8.91
N SER A 56 -4.06 -9.47 7.94
CA SER A 56 -3.95 -8.02 8.18
C SER A 56 -5.24 -7.38 8.72
N GLY A 57 -6.35 -8.14 8.74
CA GLY A 57 -7.64 -7.67 9.24
C GLY A 57 -8.18 -6.46 8.49
N ALA A 58 -8.44 -5.38 9.22
CA ALA A 58 -8.92 -4.11 8.69
C ALA A 58 -7.79 -3.16 8.24
N TYR A 59 -6.52 -3.58 8.37
CA TYR A 59 -5.36 -2.74 8.13
C TYR A 59 -4.62 -3.15 6.84
N VAL A 60 -3.73 -2.29 6.38
CA VAL A 60 -2.78 -2.59 5.31
C VAL A 60 -1.41 -2.70 5.95
N LEU A 61 -1.01 -3.94 6.24
CA LEU A 61 0.31 -4.23 6.78
C LEU A 61 1.26 -4.55 5.63
N GLN A 62 2.36 -3.83 5.56
CA GLN A 62 3.35 -3.95 4.50
C GLN A 62 4.58 -4.67 5.01
N PRO A 63 5.15 -5.63 4.27
CA PRO A 63 6.43 -6.21 4.65
C PRO A 63 7.56 -5.21 4.44
N ALA A 64 8.60 -5.29 5.27
CA ALA A 64 9.85 -4.57 5.09
C ALA A 64 10.95 -5.53 4.66
N ILE A 65 11.88 -5.05 3.83
CA ILE A 65 13.04 -5.81 3.38
C ILE A 65 14.31 -5.10 3.84
N SER A 66 15.24 -5.85 4.38
CA SER A 66 16.60 -5.37 4.67
C SER A 66 17.60 -6.49 4.40
N GLY A 67 18.44 -6.31 3.37
CA GLY A 67 19.28 -7.38 2.85
C GLY A 67 18.43 -8.59 2.42
N ASN A 68 18.77 -9.76 2.92
CA ASN A 68 18.04 -11.01 2.68
C ASN A 68 16.87 -11.27 3.65
N ALA A 69 16.68 -10.38 4.62
CA ALA A 69 15.62 -10.53 5.61
C ALA A 69 14.34 -9.81 5.18
N VAL A 70 13.21 -10.48 5.33
CA VAL A 70 11.87 -9.95 5.18
C VAL A 70 11.19 -9.93 6.54
N PHE A 71 10.66 -8.78 6.93
CA PHE A 71 9.88 -8.60 8.15
C PHE A 71 8.42 -8.44 7.77
N ALA A 72 7.55 -9.24 8.35
CA ALA A 72 6.11 -9.20 8.10
C ALA A 72 5.34 -9.17 9.42
N ALA A 73 4.18 -8.54 9.42
CA ALA A 73 3.34 -8.39 10.61
C ALA A 73 1.89 -8.81 10.32
N ALA A 74 1.19 -9.22 11.37
CA ALA A 74 -0.23 -9.54 11.35
C ALA A 74 -1.01 -8.63 12.30
N ALA A 75 -2.31 -8.47 12.05
CA ALA A 75 -3.16 -7.60 12.85
C ALA A 75 -3.36 -8.09 14.29
N ASP A 76 -3.13 -9.36 14.57
CA ASP A 76 -3.23 -9.96 15.91
C ASP A 76 -2.02 -9.69 16.81
N GLY A 77 -0.97 -9.05 16.28
CA GLY A 77 0.24 -8.68 17.02
C GLY A 77 1.47 -9.48 16.66
N ASP A 78 1.36 -10.47 15.81
CA ASP A 78 2.51 -11.28 15.38
C ASP A 78 3.42 -10.53 14.41
N VAL A 79 4.73 -10.65 14.63
CA VAL A 79 5.79 -10.13 13.76
C VAL A 79 6.77 -11.25 13.49
N LEU A 80 7.09 -11.49 12.22
CA LEU A 80 8.02 -12.52 11.77
C LEU A 80 9.20 -11.88 11.06
N ARG A 81 10.38 -12.48 11.24
CA ARG A 81 11.51 -12.31 10.36
C ARG A 81 11.69 -13.58 9.53
N LEU A 82 11.78 -13.41 8.24
CA LEU A 82 11.91 -14.49 7.26
C LEU A 82 13.24 -14.34 6.50
N GLU A 83 13.89 -15.45 6.21
CA GLU A 83 14.98 -15.57 5.25
C GLU A 83 14.65 -16.69 4.27
N ALA A 84 14.60 -16.39 2.98
CA ALA A 84 14.17 -17.33 1.94
C ALA A 84 12.89 -18.09 2.34
N GLY A 85 11.90 -17.40 2.89
CA GLY A 85 10.61 -17.95 3.32
C GLY A 85 10.63 -18.72 4.65
N ARG A 86 11.78 -18.90 5.28
CA ARG A 86 11.88 -19.58 6.59
C ARG A 86 11.86 -18.58 7.72
N SER A 87 11.00 -18.79 8.71
CA SER A 87 10.97 -17.96 9.92
C SER A 87 12.23 -18.20 10.74
N THR A 88 13.00 -17.13 10.97
CA THR A 88 14.17 -17.13 11.85
C THR A 88 13.81 -16.77 13.29
N TRP A 89 12.79 -15.91 13.44
CA TRP A 89 12.13 -15.65 14.72
C TRP A 89 10.68 -15.20 14.51
N LYS A 90 9.89 -15.37 15.56
CA LYS A 90 8.53 -14.85 15.72
C LYS A 90 8.43 -14.14 17.05
N ALA A 91 7.93 -12.91 17.03
CA ALA A 91 7.60 -12.13 18.22
C ALA A 91 6.11 -11.80 18.21
N SER A 92 5.49 -11.78 19.39
CA SER A 92 4.09 -11.36 19.55
C SER A 92 4.04 -10.11 20.40
N ILE A 93 3.49 -9.05 19.81
CA ILE A 93 3.23 -7.77 20.48
C ILE A 93 1.85 -7.87 21.12
N ASN A 94 1.74 -7.56 22.41
CA ASN A 94 0.45 -7.54 23.08
C ASN A 94 -0.43 -6.43 22.52
N GLY A 95 -1.42 -6.78 21.70
CA GLY A 95 -2.35 -5.85 21.07
C GLY A 95 -2.32 -5.90 19.54
N ALA A 96 -3.34 -5.29 18.94
CA ALA A 96 -3.47 -5.24 17.49
C ALA A 96 -2.39 -4.35 16.86
N LEU A 97 -1.87 -4.76 15.69
CA LEU A 97 -1.00 -3.96 14.85
C LEU A 97 -1.79 -3.34 13.69
N SER A 98 -1.51 -2.09 13.39
CA SER A 98 -2.13 -1.33 12.30
C SER A 98 -1.13 -0.66 11.36
N GLY A 99 0.11 -0.49 11.81
CA GLY A 99 1.21 0.07 11.04
C GLY A 99 2.44 -0.82 11.13
N GLY A 100 2.96 -1.23 10.01
CA GLY A 100 4.18 -2.03 10.00
C GLY A 100 4.33 -2.82 8.69
N VAL A 101 5.55 -3.28 8.43
CA VAL A 101 6.77 -3.14 9.22
C VAL A 101 7.67 -2.08 8.60
N GLY A 102 8.39 -1.32 9.42
CA GLY A 102 9.55 -0.54 8.97
C GLY A 102 10.83 -1.17 9.50
N SER A 103 11.91 -1.19 8.72
CA SER A 103 13.19 -1.76 9.18
C SER A 103 14.37 -1.15 8.45
N ASN A 104 15.50 -1.01 9.18
CA ASN A 104 16.83 -0.72 8.61
C ASN A 104 17.80 -1.91 8.75
N GLY A 105 17.29 -3.09 9.17
CA GLY A 105 18.10 -4.28 9.43
C GLY A 105 18.72 -4.37 10.83
N GLN A 106 18.72 -3.28 11.60
CA GLN A 106 19.12 -3.27 13.01
C GLN A 106 17.90 -3.36 13.93
N ILE A 107 16.83 -2.66 13.56
CA ILE A 107 15.53 -2.70 14.25
C ILE A 107 14.41 -2.97 13.25
N ALA A 108 13.36 -3.61 13.73
CA ALA A 108 12.07 -3.71 13.06
C ALA A 108 11.04 -2.95 13.90
N VAL A 109 10.29 -2.04 13.29
CA VAL A 109 9.36 -1.14 13.98
C VAL A 109 7.95 -1.36 13.50
N VAL A 110 7.03 -1.53 14.44
CA VAL A 110 5.60 -1.69 14.21
C VAL A 110 4.81 -0.70 15.07
N ALA A 111 3.55 -0.49 14.73
CA ALA A 111 2.70 0.44 15.46
C ALA A 111 1.28 -0.12 15.64
N THR A 112 0.64 0.36 16.71
CA THR A 112 -0.74 -0.03 17.07
C THR A 112 -1.73 1.08 16.71
N PRO A 113 -3.03 0.75 16.56
CA PRO A 113 -4.07 1.75 16.32
C PRO A 113 -4.27 2.71 17.52
N LYS A 114 -3.74 2.35 18.70
CA LYS A 114 -3.75 3.23 19.88
C LYS A 114 -2.55 4.14 19.96
N GLY A 115 -1.64 4.10 18.98
CA GLY A 115 -0.47 4.98 18.91
C GLY A 115 0.74 4.51 19.70
N GLU A 116 0.78 3.25 20.13
CA GLU A 116 2.02 2.66 20.64
C GLU A 116 2.92 2.30 19.45
N VAL A 117 4.18 2.69 19.52
CA VAL A 117 5.25 2.32 18.57
C VAL A 117 6.20 1.38 19.28
N VAL A 118 6.48 0.24 18.67
CA VAL A 118 7.32 -0.82 19.24
C VAL A 118 8.48 -1.10 18.30
N ALA A 119 9.70 -0.99 18.80
CA ALA A 119 10.89 -1.44 18.10
C ALA A 119 11.38 -2.77 18.66
N LEU A 120 11.66 -3.67 17.74
CA LEU A 120 12.24 -4.98 17.98
C LEU A 120 13.69 -4.98 17.47
N ASP A 121 14.57 -5.66 18.15
CA ASP A 121 15.88 -6.01 17.61
C ASP A 121 15.66 -6.88 16.36
N ALA A 122 16.17 -6.44 15.22
CA ALA A 122 15.90 -7.11 13.95
C ALA A 122 16.50 -8.52 13.87
N ARG A 123 17.53 -8.82 14.64
CA ARG A 123 18.19 -10.12 14.65
C ARG A 123 17.53 -11.12 15.59
N THR A 124 17.01 -10.66 16.74
CA THR A 124 16.51 -11.55 17.81
C THR A 124 15.00 -11.51 18.01
N GLY A 125 14.30 -10.47 17.50
CA GLY A 125 12.87 -10.25 17.74
C GLY A 125 12.55 -9.72 19.15
N GLN A 126 13.55 -9.47 19.99
CA GLN A 126 13.34 -8.93 21.34
C GLN A 126 12.92 -7.46 21.28
N VAL A 127 11.99 -7.05 22.13
CA VAL A 127 11.58 -5.65 22.23
C VAL A 127 12.74 -4.81 22.79
N LYS A 128 13.15 -3.79 22.04
CA LYS A 128 14.16 -2.82 22.47
C LYS A 128 13.54 -1.65 23.22
N TRP A 129 12.48 -1.08 22.69
CA TRP A 129 11.76 0.03 23.30
C TRP A 129 10.29 0.08 22.86
N ARG A 130 9.49 0.78 23.64
CA ARG A 130 8.10 1.13 23.37
C ARG A 130 7.90 2.60 23.66
N VAL A 131 7.11 3.29 22.84
CA VAL A 131 6.77 4.69 23.03
C VAL A 131 5.32 4.98 22.60
N GLN A 132 4.66 5.91 23.29
CA GLN A 132 3.29 6.31 23.01
C GLN A 132 3.27 7.68 22.31
N VAL A 133 2.63 7.77 21.14
CA VAL A 133 2.46 9.05 20.41
C VAL A 133 1.06 9.65 20.55
N ASN A 134 0.15 8.99 21.28
CA ASN A 134 -1.22 9.45 21.59
C ASN A 134 -2.05 9.84 20.35
N ALA A 135 -1.90 9.07 19.27
CA ALA A 135 -2.67 9.23 18.05
C ALA A 135 -2.70 7.91 17.26
N GLU A 136 -3.76 7.67 16.51
CA GLU A 136 -3.88 6.46 15.68
C GLU A 136 -2.75 6.43 14.63
N ILE A 137 -2.10 5.27 14.49
CA ILE A 137 -1.09 5.02 13.46
C ILE A 137 -1.61 3.94 12.52
N LEU A 138 -1.60 4.20 11.22
CA LEU A 138 -2.08 3.28 10.18
C LEU A 138 -1.00 2.95 9.15
N ALA A 139 0.05 3.76 9.11
CA ALA A 139 1.15 3.60 8.17
C ALA A 139 2.32 2.86 8.81
N ALA A 140 3.06 2.13 7.98
CA ALA A 140 4.35 1.58 8.39
C ALA A 140 5.30 2.71 8.79
N PRO A 141 6.00 2.61 9.94
CA PRO A 141 7.06 3.54 10.30
C PRO A 141 8.17 3.55 9.25
N ALA A 142 8.71 4.71 8.90
CA ALA A 142 9.93 4.79 8.11
C ALA A 142 11.14 4.71 9.06
N VAL A 143 12.11 3.88 8.72
CA VAL A 143 13.27 3.59 9.60
C VAL A 143 14.56 3.79 8.81
N SER A 144 15.42 4.65 9.34
CA SER A 144 16.82 4.78 8.92
C SER A 144 17.75 4.53 10.11
N ASP A 145 19.07 4.57 9.89
CA ASP A 145 20.03 4.35 10.96
C ASP A 145 19.97 5.41 12.06
N ASN A 146 19.56 6.63 11.68
CA ASN A 146 19.57 7.79 12.57
C ASN A 146 18.18 8.29 12.97
N LEU A 147 17.11 7.77 12.37
CA LEU A 147 15.78 8.30 12.58
C LEU A 147 14.69 7.25 12.33
N VAL A 148 13.71 7.21 13.21
CA VAL A 148 12.42 6.56 12.97
C VAL A 148 11.37 7.64 12.81
N VAL A 149 10.59 7.61 11.72
CA VAL A 149 9.49 8.55 11.52
C VAL A 149 8.18 7.82 11.49
N VAL A 150 7.26 8.28 12.33
CA VAL A 150 5.91 7.75 12.44
C VAL A 150 4.92 8.82 11.99
N ARG A 151 3.96 8.44 11.15
CA ARG A 151 2.85 9.29 10.74
C ARG A 151 1.57 8.84 11.44
N SER A 152 0.90 9.78 12.12
CA SER A 152 -0.42 9.53 12.70
C SER A 152 -1.56 9.86 11.73
N ALA A 153 -2.74 9.27 12.00
CA ALA A 153 -3.93 9.47 11.17
C ALA A 153 -4.44 10.92 11.18
N ASP A 154 -4.11 11.69 12.21
CA ASP A 154 -4.39 13.14 12.31
C ASP A 154 -3.32 14.01 11.62
N SER A 155 -2.53 13.40 10.74
CA SER A 155 -1.55 14.09 9.89
C SER A 155 -0.40 14.77 10.65
N ARG A 156 0.03 14.21 11.78
CA ARG A 156 1.27 14.59 12.45
C ARG A 156 2.41 13.64 12.07
N LEU A 157 3.62 14.15 12.04
CA LEU A 157 4.85 13.38 11.92
C LEU A 157 5.60 13.44 13.23
N PHE A 158 6.12 12.31 13.68
CA PHE A 158 6.95 12.21 14.88
C PHE A 158 8.29 11.61 14.51
N GLY A 159 9.37 12.36 14.72
CA GLY A 159 10.73 11.86 14.61
C GLY A 159 11.18 11.29 15.95
N LEU A 160 11.55 10.01 15.95
CA LEU A 160 11.95 9.27 17.14
C LEU A 160 13.41 8.83 17.02
N ASP A 161 14.08 8.73 18.14
CA ASP A 161 15.41 8.15 18.23
C ASP A 161 15.35 6.63 17.99
N PRO A 162 16.14 6.05 17.08
CA PRO A 162 16.12 4.62 16.82
C PRO A 162 16.60 3.76 18.01
N GLN A 163 17.37 4.33 18.93
CA GLN A 163 17.98 3.59 20.02
C GLN A 163 17.07 3.38 21.23
N ASP A 164 16.29 4.43 21.57
CA ASP A 164 15.46 4.44 22.79
C ASP A 164 13.99 4.87 22.53
N GLY A 165 13.63 5.24 21.31
CA GLY A 165 12.28 5.69 20.94
C GLY A 165 11.95 7.11 21.40
N ARG A 166 12.87 7.83 22.04
CA ARG A 166 12.65 9.20 22.51
C ARG A 166 12.27 10.11 21.34
N ARG A 167 11.17 10.88 21.50
CA ARG A 167 10.76 11.84 20.49
C ARG A 167 11.78 12.99 20.40
N ARG A 168 12.37 13.15 19.22
CA ARG A 168 13.30 14.24 18.88
C ARG A 168 12.54 15.48 18.42
N TRP A 169 11.48 15.28 17.61
CA TRP A 169 10.67 16.36 17.07
C TRP A 169 9.25 15.89 16.72
N ALA A 170 8.36 16.84 16.49
CA ALA A 170 7.07 16.62 15.88
C ALA A 170 6.81 17.72 14.85
N TYR A 171 6.20 17.36 13.72
CA TYR A 171 5.72 18.27 12.69
C TYR A 171 4.21 18.13 12.56
N GLN A 172 3.52 19.24 12.50
CA GLN A 172 2.06 19.29 12.30
C GLN A 172 1.72 20.44 11.36
N ARG A 173 0.71 20.22 10.54
CA ARG A 173 0.12 21.28 9.72
C ARG A 173 -1.40 21.28 9.87
N ALA A 174 -2.02 22.41 9.51
CA ALA A 174 -3.47 22.49 9.44
C ALA A 174 -3.98 21.56 8.32
N THR A 175 -5.01 20.77 8.60
CA THR A 175 -5.67 19.86 7.68
C THR A 175 -7.09 20.34 7.37
N PRO A 176 -7.64 19.99 6.19
CA PRO A 176 -9.06 20.19 5.91
C PRO A 176 -9.96 19.53 6.96
N ALA A 177 -11.19 20.00 7.08
CA ALA A 177 -12.19 19.47 8.02
C ALA A 177 -12.55 17.99 7.68
N LEU A 178 -12.48 17.60 6.41
CA LEU A 178 -12.69 16.25 5.94
C LEU A 178 -11.47 15.76 5.16
N SER A 179 -11.01 14.56 5.48
CA SER A 179 -9.90 13.90 4.82
C SER A 179 -10.10 12.39 4.79
N LEU A 180 -9.47 11.72 3.82
CA LEU A 180 -9.50 10.27 3.73
C LEU A 180 -8.66 9.63 4.85
N ARG A 181 -9.24 8.62 5.50
CA ARG A 181 -8.48 7.73 6.37
C ARG A 181 -7.60 6.84 5.49
N ASN A 182 -6.29 6.97 5.63
CA ASN A 182 -5.33 6.26 4.78
C ASN A 182 -4.12 5.75 5.57
N SER A 183 -3.37 4.85 4.94
CA SER A 183 -2.15 4.24 5.47
C SER A 183 -0.88 4.77 4.78
N ALA A 184 -0.94 5.94 4.14
CA ALA A 184 0.25 6.53 3.53
C ALA A 184 1.31 6.83 4.58
N GLY A 185 2.48 6.28 4.41
CA GLY A 185 3.64 6.53 5.26
C GLY A 185 4.45 7.75 4.82
N VAL A 186 5.70 7.75 5.17
CA VAL A 186 6.69 8.77 4.81
C VAL A 186 7.91 8.13 4.19
N VAL A 187 8.71 8.91 3.47
CA VAL A 187 9.99 8.48 2.91
C VAL A 187 11.10 9.29 3.58
N ILE A 188 12.12 8.61 4.09
CA ILE A 188 13.35 9.23 4.58
C ILE A 188 14.39 9.12 3.47
N GLU A 189 14.95 10.24 3.03
CA GLU A 189 16.04 10.28 2.05
C GLU A 189 17.10 11.27 2.52
N GLY A 190 18.29 10.75 2.79
CA GLY A 190 19.38 11.56 3.37
C GLY A 190 18.97 12.22 4.68
N SER A 191 18.99 13.55 4.72
CA SER A 191 18.60 14.36 5.89
C SER A 191 17.16 14.85 5.85
N ALA A 192 16.37 14.47 4.83
CA ALA A 192 15.00 14.94 4.63
C ALA A 192 13.96 13.82 4.82
N VAL A 193 12.77 14.22 5.21
CA VAL A 193 11.57 13.36 5.33
C VAL A 193 10.49 13.93 4.44
N PHE A 194 9.96 13.09 3.55
CA PHE A 194 8.93 13.46 2.57
C PHE A 194 7.59 12.83 2.96
N ALA A 195 6.55 13.63 2.98
CA ALA A 195 5.20 13.17 3.33
C ALA A 195 4.13 13.87 2.49
N GLY A 196 3.16 13.08 2.02
CA GLY A 196 1.94 13.60 1.42
C GLY A 196 0.90 13.93 2.50
N PHE A 197 0.13 15.00 2.33
CA PHE A 197 -0.88 15.45 3.30
C PHE A 197 -2.25 15.64 2.65
N PRO A 198 -3.32 15.67 3.48
CA PRO A 198 -4.62 16.15 3.04
C PRO A 198 -4.55 17.57 2.46
N GLY A 199 -5.47 17.85 1.53
CA GLY A 199 -5.46 19.11 0.78
C GLY A 199 -4.40 19.16 -0.30
N GLY A 200 -3.89 18.01 -0.74
CA GLY A 200 -3.01 17.86 -1.90
C GLY A 200 -1.60 18.42 -1.70
N LYS A 201 -1.07 18.37 -0.50
CA LYS A 201 0.25 18.93 -0.17
C LYS A 201 1.32 17.86 -0.01
N LEU A 202 2.44 18.02 -0.70
CA LEU A 202 3.67 17.27 -0.49
C LEU A 202 4.64 18.17 0.28
N VAL A 203 5.18 17.68 1.38
CA VAL A 203 6.17 18.43 2.17
C VAL A 203 7.47 17.66 2.30
N ALA A 204 8.57 18.39 2.36
CA ALA A 204 9.86 17.95 2.83
C ALA A 204 10.17 18.65 4.15
N VAL A 205 10.48 17.87 5.19
CA VAL A 205 10.92 18.38 6.48
C VAL A 205 12.31 17.88 6.82
N SER A 206 13.04 18.64 7.60
CA SER A 206 14.37 18.24 8.11
C SER A 206 14.24 17.04 9.04
N GLY A 207 14.96 15.96 8.77
CA GLY A 207 15.04 14.80 9.66
C GLY A 207 15.68 15.10 11.00
N ALA A 208 16.50 16.15 11.08
CA ALA A 208 17.19 16.53 12.32
C ALA A 208 16.23 17.15 13.36
N ASN A 209 15.31 18.00 12.94
CA ASN A 209 14.49 18.80 13.86
C ASN A 209 13.03 18.99 13.43
N GLY A 210 12.61 18.39 12.31
CA GLY A 210 11.22 18.48 11.81
C GLY A 210 10.85 19.83 11.20
N SER A 211 11.79 20.77 10.98
CA SER A 211 11.49 22.05 10.34
C SER A 211 11.14 21.86 8.87
N LEU A 212 10.16 22.64 8.39
CA LEU A 212 9.77 22.64 6.98
C LEU A 212 10.94 23.11 6.12
N MET A 213 11.31 22.30 5.12
CA MET A 213 12.31 22.64 4.10
C MET A 213 11.60 23.25 2.89
N TRP A 214 10.58 22.56 2.36
CA TRP A 214 9.74 23.07 1.29
C TRP A 214 8.37 22.37 1.28
N GLU A 215 7.40 23.01 0.62
CA GLU A 215 6.07 22.47 0.39
C GLU A 215 5.70 22.61 -1.09
N GLY A 216 5.26 21.52 -1.73
CA GLY A 216 4.70 21.49 -3.08
C GLY A 216 3.19 21.27 -3.08
N THR A 217 2.49 21.92 -4.00
CA THR A 217 1.04 21.73 -4.18
C THR A 217 0.80 20.76 -5.33
N VAL A 218 0.45 19.52 -5.00
CA VAL A 218 0.08 18.48 -5.99
C VAL A 218 -1.32 18.77 -6.53
N ALA A 219 -2.27 19.06 -5.66
CA ALA A 219 -3.65 19.36 -6.03
C ALA A 219 -4.21 20.50 -5.18
N VAL A 220 -5.16 21.23 -5.73
CA VAL A 220 -5.90 22.27 -5.03
C VAL A 220 -7.33 21.77 -4.82
N PRO A 221 -7.84 21.73 -3.59
CA PRO A 221 -9.23 21.40 -3.31
C PRO A 221 -10.20 22.25 -4.12
N ARG A 222 -11.14 21.61 -4.84
CA ARG A 222 -12.14 22.29 -5.68
C ARG A 222 -13.50 21.66 -5.48
N GLY A 223 -14.56 22.47 -5.44
CA GLY A 223 -15.94 22.01 -5.32
C GLY A 223 -16.77 22.86 -4.37
N ALA A 224 -18.06 22.61 -4.37
CA ALA A 224 -19.03 23.31 -3.52
C ALA A 224 -19.13 22.65 -2.12
N THR A 225 -18.96 21.33 -2.06
CA THR A 225 -19.08 20.54 -0.83
C THR A 225 -17.70 20.13 -0.29
N GLU A 226 -17.62 19.79 0.99
CA GLU A 226 -16.40 19.29 1.61
C GLU A 226 -15.93 17.95 0.96
N LEU A 227 -16.88 17.10 0.53
CA LEU A 227 -16.58 15.87 -0.20
C LEU A 227 -15.91 16.14 -1.56
N GLU A 228 -16.38 17.13 -2.30
CA GLU A 228 -15.77 17.52 -3.58
C GLU A 228 -14.39 18.17 -3.40
N ARG A 229 -14.15 18.78 -2.23
CA ARG A 229 -12.88 19.42 -1.91
C ARG A 229 -11.82 18.47 -1.38
N MET A 230 -12.14 17.19 -1.18
CA MET A 230 -11.10 16.24 -0.80
C MET A 230 -10.08 16.09 -1.94
N ALA A 231 -8.84 16.44 -1.67
CA ALA A 231 -7.72 16.33 -2.61
C ALA A 231 -6.50 15.80 -1.85
N ASP A 232 -6.58 14.55 -1.40
CA ASP A 232 -5.66 14.01 -0.41
C ASP A 232 -4.56 13.15 -1.07
N ILE A 233 -3.32 13.31 -0.62
CA ILE A 233 -2.24 12.38 -0.98
C ILE A 233 -2.32 11.20 -0.02
N THR A 234 -2.78 10.06 -0.54
CA THR A 234 -3.10 8.86 0.23
C THR A 234 -2.10 7.72 0.01
N SER A 235 -1.03 7.98 -0.71
CA SER A 235 0.06 7.03 -0.99
C SER A 235 1.42 7.63 -0.65
N LEU A 236 2.45 6.78 -0.58
CA LEU A 236 3.83 7.22 -0.42
C LEU A 236 4.23 8.13 -1.59
N PRO A 237 4.90 9.27 -1.33
CA PRO A 237 5.63 9.97 -2.37
C PRO A 237 6.76 9.07 -2.90
N VAL A 238 7.15 9.27 -4.15
CA VAL A 238 8.25 8.53 -4.75
C VAL A 238 9.34 9.50 -5.17
N LEU A 239 10.56 9.14 -4.82
CA LEU A 239 11.73 9.95 -5.09
C LEU A 239 12.55 9.33 -6.23
N GLY A 240 12.86 10.16 -7.21
CA GLY A 240 13.87 9.87 -8.22
C GLY A 240 15.16 10.61 -7.92
N SER A 241 16.13 10.59 -8.85
CA SER A 241 17.42 11.28 -8.67
C SER A 241 17.30 12.79 -8.50
N ARG A 242 16.29 13.43 -9.12
CA ARG A 242 16.07 14.88 -9.12
C ARG A 242 14.64 15.28 -8.79
N ALA A 243 13.72 14.35 -8.73
CA ALA A 243 12.30 14.63 -8.60
C ALA A 243 11.68 13.93 -7.38
N ALA A 244 10.80 14.63 -6.68
CA ALA A 244 9.86 14.08 -5.73
C ALA A 244 8.46 14.11 -6.34
N CYS A 245 7.84 12.96 -6.56
CA CYS A 245 6.54 12.86 -7.20
C CYS A 245 5.48 12.34 -6.22
N ALA A 246 4.27 12.89 -6.32
CA ALA A 246 3.12 12.42 -5.57
C ALA A 246 1.84 12.54 -6.40
N VAL A 247 0.85 11.74 -6.04
CA VAL A 247 -0.48 11.77 -6.66
C VAL A 247 -1.55 11.92 -5.60
N ALA A 248 -2.59 12.69 -5.90
CA ALA A 248 -3.70 12.94 -5.00
C ALA A 248 -4.99 12.28 -5.49
N PHE A 249 -5.77 11.78 -4.54
CA PHE A 249 -7.18 11.44 -4.74
C PHE A 249 -7.98 12.68 -5.10
N GLN A 250 -8.92 12.59 -6.05
CA GLN A 250 -9.68 13.71 -6.64
C GLN A 250 -8.81 14.89 -7.08
N GLY A 251 -7.61 14.58 -7.55
CA GLY A 251 -6.62 15.60 -7.80
C GLY A 251 -5.74 15.34 -9.02
N ARG A 252 -4.47 15.50 -8.81
CA ARG A 252 -3.43 15.50 -9.85
C ARG A 252 -2.26 14.61 -9.44
N ILE A 253 -1.47 14.21 -10.41
CA ILE A 253 -0.07 13.82 -10.18
C ILE A 253 0.80 15.05 -10.42
N ALA A 254 1.82 15.23 -9.60
CA ALA A 254 2.83 16.27 -9.79
C ALA A 254 4.20 15.77 -9.36
N CYS A 255 5.23 16.26 -10.06
CA CYS A 255 6.63 16.07 -9.71
C CYS A 255 7.26 17.43 -9.42
N PHE A 256 8.10 17.46 -8.41
CA PHE A 256 8.78 18.65 -7.90
C PHE A 256 10.28 18.42 -7.90
N ASP A 257 11.04 19.46 -8.06
CA ASP A 257 12.48 19.43 -7.83
C ASP A 257 12.77 18.99 -6.38
N LEU A 258 13.57 17.94 -6.25
CA LEU A 258 13.83 17.31 -4.95
C LEU A 258 14.49 18.24 -3.93
N ALA A 259 15.31 19.19 -4.42
CA ALA A 259 16.09 20.07 -3.55
C ALA A 259 15.28 21.26 -3.01
N ASN A 260 14.37 21.84 -3.83
CA ASN A 260 13.73 23.09 -3.48
C ASN A 260 12.20 23.09 -3.59
N GLY A 261 11.58 21.99 -4.04
CA GLY A 261 10.14 21.84 -4.13
C GLY A 261 9.48 22.64 -5.28
N SER A 262 10.26 23.20 -6.21
CA SER A 262 9.68 23.86 -7.40
C SER A 262 8.99 22.82 -8.30
N THR A 263 7.81 23.17 -8.82
CA THR A 263 7.04 22.25 -9.68
C THR A 263 7.77 22.04 -11.01
N LEU A 264 8.11 20.79 -11.30
CA LEU A 264 8.65 20.39 -12.60
C LEU A 264 7.51 20.26 -13.62
N TRP A 265 6.48 19.51 -13.25
CA TRP A 265 5.25 19.38 -14.03
C TRP A 265 4.11 18.87 -13.14
N ALA A 266 2.88 19.04 -13.62
CA ALA A 266 1.70 18.49 -12.99
C ALA A 266 0.64 18.15 -14.05
N ARG A 267 -0.15 17.09 -13.81
CA ARG A 267 -1.16 16.59 -14.74
C ARG A 267 -2.41 16.13 -13.99
N ASP A 268 -3.58 16.37 -14.57
CA ASP A 268 -4.84 15.89 -14.03
C ASP A 268 -4.91 14.37 -14.16
N LEU A 269 -4.85 13.69 -13.02
CA LEU A 269 -4.96 12.25 -12.85
C LEU A 269 -5.19 11.95 -11.38
N SER A 270 -6.35 11.40 -11.05
CA SER A 270 -6.70 11.02 -9.68
C SER A 270 -6.21 9.62 -9.36
N SER A 271 -5.60 9.45 -8.20
CA SER A 271 -5.22 8.15 -7.66
C SER A 271 -5.19 8.14 -6.14
N SER A 272 -5.85 7.14 -5.55
CA SER A 272 -5.66 6.75 -4.15
C SER A 272 -4.68 5.58 -3.99
N ARG A 273 -4.21 5.01 -5.11
CA ARG A 273 -3.35 3.82 -5.12
C ARG A 273 -1.87 4.16 -5.06
N GLY A 274 -1.47 5.20 -5.76
CA GLY A 274 -0.10 5.67 -5.78
C GLY A 274 0.63 5.45 -7.09
N LEU A 275 1.94 5.67 -7.04
CA LEU A 275 2.82 5.64 -8.19
C LEU A 275 4.16 4.96 -7.88
N ASP A 276 4.91 4.64 -8.92
CA ASP A 276 6.33 4.30 -8.88
C ASP A 276 7.07 4.99 -10.03
N LEU A 277 8.39 5.08 -9.94
CA LEU A 277 9.24 5.75 -10.93
C LEU A 277 10.33 4.81 -11.43
N ASP A 278 10.71 5.01 -12.70
CA ASP A 278 12.05 4.64 -13.16
C ASP A 278 12.76 5.89 -13.72
N SER A 279 13.87 5.70 -14.43
CA SER A 279 14.63 6.81 -15.00
C SER A 279 13.89 7.56 -16.14
N ARG A 280 12.81 6.98 -16.70
CA ARG A 280 12.09 7.49 -17.87
C ARG A 280 10.64 7.86 -17.58
N TYR A 281 9.95 7.07 -16.77
CA TYR A 281 8.51 7.18 -16.57
C TYR A 281 8.10 7.24 -15.11
N ALA A 282 6.98 7.93 -14.87
CA ALA A 282 6.15 7.79 -13.70
C ALA A 282 4.98 6.86 -14.03
N TYR A 283 4.85 5.76 -13.29
CA TYR A 283 3.77 4.79 -13.43
C TYR A 283 2.74 5.01 -12.35
N VAL A 284 1.46 5.10 -12.70
CA VAL A 284 0.38 5.44 -11.77
C VAL A 284 -0.82 4.54 -12.02
N THR A 285 -1.42 3.99 -10.97
CA THR A 285 -2.73 3.35 -11.06
C THR A 285 -3.83 4.37 -10.74
N ASP A 286 -4.74 4.63 -11.69
CA ASP A 286 -5.86 5.55 -11.48
C ASP A 286 -7.00 4.93 -10.64
N GLU A 287 -8.01 5.75 -10.29
CA GLU A 287 -9.15 5.30 -9.48
C GLU A 287 -9.99 4.18 -10.14
N LYS A 288 -9.92 4.04 -11.45
CA LYS A 288 -10.62 2.98 -12.19
C LYS A 288 -9.81 1.69 -12.27
N GLY A 289 -8.55 1.71 -11.84
CA GLY A 289 -7.62 0.58 -11.91
C GLY A 289 -6.87 0.49 -13.24
N ALA A 290 -6.87 1.54 -14.06
CA ALA A 290 -5.98 1.61 -15.21
C ALA A 290 -4.57 2.07 -14.78
N VAL A 291 -3.55 1.48 -15.40
CA VAL A 291 -2.14 1.85 -15.17
C VAL A 291 -1.70 2.77 -16.29
N HIS A 292 -1.10 3.90 -15.93
CA HIS A 292 -0.57 4.90 -16.84
C HIS A 292 0.95 4.97 -16.75
N ALA A 293 1.64 5.19 -17.85
CA ALA A 293 3.02 5.66 -17.86
C ALA A 293 3.06 7.09 -18.38
N LEU A 294 3.71 7.96 -17.64
CA LEU A 294 3.89 9.37 -17.95
C LEU A 294 5.38 9.66 -18.05
N ASP A 295 5.79 10.42 -19.06
CA ASP A 295 7.18 10.85 -19.20
C ASP A 295 7.62 11.65 -17.96
N LEU A 296 8.73 11.24 -17.36
CA LEU A 296 9.18 11.81 -16.07
C LEU A 296 9.63 13.27 -16.20
N ASN A 297 10.00 13.74 -17.40
CA ASN A 297 10.49 15.11 -17.61
C ASN A 297 9.36 16.13 -17.77
N ASN A 298 8.21 15.72 -18.34
CA ASN A 298 7.16 16.66 -18.72
C ASN A 298 5.72 16.22 -18.43
N GLY A 299 5.54 14.98 -17.90
CA GLY A 299 4.23 14.42 -17.60
C GLY A 299 3.41 13.99 -18.81
N ALA A 300 3.98 13.96 -20.03
CA ALA A 300 3.26 13.49 -21.21
C ALA A 300 2.89 12.01 -21.09
N SER A 301 1.70 11.63 -21.59
CA SER A 301 1.27 10.23 -21.58
C SER A 301 2.08 9.43 -22.60
N ALA A 302 2.79 8.40 -22.13
CA ALA A 302 3.44 7.43 -22.99
C ALA A 302 2.46 6.31 -23.38
N TRP A 303 1.80 5.70 -22.38
CA TRP A 303 0.77 4.68 -22.60
C TRP A 303 -0.22 4.62 -21.43
N LYS A 304 -1.35 3.94 -21.68
CA LYS A 304 -2.36 3.61 -20.70
C LYS A 304 -2.81 2.16 -20.91
N GLN A 305 -2.87 1.39 -19.84
CA GLN A 305 -3.39 0.03 -19.81
C GLN A 305 -4.62 -0.04 -18.91
N ASP A 306 -5.81 -0.35 -19.48
CA ASP A 306 -7.09 -0.36 -18.78
C ASP A 306 -7.79 -1.73 -18.70
N GLN A 307 -7.14 -2.80 -19.18
CA GLN A 307 -7.72 -4.16 -19.12
C GLN A 307 -7.98 -4.67 -17.70
N LEU A 308 -7.35 -4.04 -16.70
CA LEU A 308 -7.53 -4.35 -15.30
C LEU A 308 -8.54 -3.43 -14.59
N ALA A 309 -9.25 -2.58 -15.34
CA ALA A 309 -10.22 -1.66 -14.75
C ALA A 309 -11.28 -2.39 -13.91
N GLY A 310 -11.60 -1.83 -12.74
CA GLY A 310 -12.55 -2.40 -11.78
C GLY A 310 -12.04 -3.57 -10.94
N ARG A 311 -10.76 -3.99 -11.10
CA ARG A 311 -10.20 -5.14 -10.37
C ARG A 311 -9.48 -4.76 -9.06
N ASN A 312 -9.67 -3.55 -8.54
CA ASN A 312 -9.00 -3.05 -7.32
C ASN A 312 -7.47 -3.18 -7.41
N VAL A 313 -6.93 -2.73 -8.55
CA VAL A 313 -5.48 -2.75 -8.81
C VAL A 313 -4.74 -1.90 -7.80
N GLY A 314 -3.68 -2.44 -7.22
CA GLY A 314 -2.84 -1.77 -6.25
C GLY A 314 -1.85 -0.79 -6.87
N ARG A 315 -0.91 -0.31 -6.05
CA ARG A 315 0.18 0.56 -6.46
C ARG A 315 1.07 -0.17 -7.46
N PRO A 316 1.47 0.48 -8.58
CA PRO A 316 2.42 -0.10 -9.51
C PRO A 316 3.81 -0.18 -8.88
N ARG A 317 4.59 -1.19 -9.24
CA ARG A 317 5.98 -1.35 -8.84
C ARG A 317 6.84 -1.71 -10.04
N VAL A 318 7.89 -0.94 -10.26
CA VAL A 318 8.86 -1.22 -11.32
C VAL A 318 9.76 -2.39 -10.90
N SER A 319 9.88 -3.40 -11.74
CA SER A 319 10.77 -4.55 -11.55
C SER A 319 11.37 -5.00 -12.89
N GLY A 320 12.66 -4.78 -13.08
CA GLY A 320 13.34 -5.05 -14.34
C GLY A 320 12.69 -4.31 -15.52
N SER A 321 12.25 -5.06 -16.53
CA SER A 321 11.57 -4.56 -17.73
C SER A 321 10.05 -4.43 -17.58
N TYR A 322 9.52 -4.63 -16.37
CA TYR A 322 8.08 -4.70 -16.12
C TYR A 322 7.62 -3.71 -15.06
N VAL A 323 6.35 -3.33 -15.18
CA VAL A 323 5.55 -2.74 -14.12
C VAL A 323 4.66 -3.83 -13.55
N VAL A 324 4.74 -4.04 -12.24
CA VAL A 324 4.04 -5.10 -11.53
C VAL A 324 2.92 -4.50 -10.70
N VAL A 325 1.74 -5.09 -10.76
CA VAL A 325 0.60 -4.69 -9.94
C VAL A 325 -0.10 -5.92 -9.34
N GLY A 326 -0.56 -5.80 -8.11
CA GLY A 326 -1.46 -6.77 -7.48
C GLY A 326 -2.92 -6.38 -7.70
N ASP A 327 -3.84 -7.33 -7.58
CA ASP A 327 -5.27 -7.05 -7.69
C ASP A 327 -6.11 -7.60 -6.51
N GLY A 328 -7.40 -7.30 -6.53
CA GLY A 328 -8.35 -7.66 -5.48
C GLY A 328 -8.71 -9.15 -5.41
N GLU A 329 -8.28 -9.98 -6.37
CA GLU A 329 -8.48 -11.45 -6.36
C GLU A 329 -7.16 -12.21 -6.16
N GLY A 330 -6.08 -11.52 -5.79
CA GLY A 330 -4.79 -12.13 -5.50
C GLY A 330 -3.96 -12.49 -6.73
N TYR A 331 -4.24 -11.83 -7.85
CA TYR A 331 -3.37 -11.92 -9.03
C TYR A 331 -2.26 -10.88 -8.97
N VAL A 332 -1.10 -11.27 -9.49
CA VAL A 332 0.00 -10.39 -9.86
C VAL A 332 0.03 -10.30 -11.37
N HIS A 333 0.05 -9.08 -11.91
CA HIS A 333 0.09 -8.78 -13.32
C HIS A 333 1.40 -8.09 -13.67
N LEU A 334 1.98 -8.47 -14.81
CA LEU A 334 3.17 -7.86 -15.39
C LEU A 334 2.77 -7.07 -16.62
N LEU A 335 3.18 -5.82 -16.69
CA LEU A 335 3.00 -4.91 -17.83
C LEU A 335 4.38 -4.57 -18.38
N ARG A 336 4.58 -4.58 -19.70
CA ARG A 336 5.83 -4.10 -20.27
C ARG A 336 5.98 -2.58 -20.03
N LYS A 337 7.16 -2.14 -19.67
CA LYS A 337 7.42 -0.72 -19.40
C LYS A 337 7.28 0.16 -20.63
N ASP A 338 7.59 -0.40 -21.80
CA ASP A 338 7.68 0.40 -23.03
C ASP A 338 6.31 0.77 -23.61
N ASP A 339 5.34 -0.13 -23.55
CA ASP A 339 4.04 0.05 -24.20
C ASP A 339 2.81 -0.32 -23.31
N GLY A 340 3.05 -0.78 -22.07
CA GLY A 340 2.00 -1.18 -21.16
C GLY A 340 1.28 -2.49 -21.51
N ALA A 341 1.76 -3.24 -22.51
CA ALA A 341 1.13 -4.51 -22.88
C ALA A 341 1.25 -5.52 -21.74
N MET A 342 0.20 -6.35 -21.58
CA MET A 342 0.19 -7.44 -20.61
C MET A 342 1.26 -8.47 -20.99
N ALA A 343 2.27 -8.61 -20.13
CA ALA A 343 3.41 -9.50 -20.35
C ALA A 343 3.29 -10.84 -19.60
N GLY A 344 2.53 -10.85 -18.50
CA GLY A 344 2.36 -12.06 -17.70
C GLY A 344 1.35 -11.85 -16.59
N ARG A 345 0.92 -12.95 -16.00
CA ARG A 345 -0.04 -12.95 -14.90
C ARG A 345 0.03 -14.26 -14.13
N GLN A 346 -0.02 -14.17 -12.81
CA GLN A 346 -0.08 -15.32 -11.93
C GLN A 346 -1.05 -15.05 -10.77
N ARG A 347 -1.94 -16.00 -10.50
CA ARG A 347 -2.69 -16.01 -9.26
C ARG A 347 -1.79 -16.55 -8.15
N VAL A 348 -1.45 -15.74 -7.17
CA VAL A 348 -0.56 -16.11 -6.07
C VAL A 348 -1.33 -16.42 -4.79
N ASP A 349 -2.52 -15.80 -4.62
CA ASP A 349 -3.38 -16.01 -3.46
C ASP A 349 -4.85 -16.07 -3.87
N SER A 350 -5.72 -16.44 -2.93
CA SER A 350 -7.17 -16.31 -3.04
C SER A 350 -7.71 -15.02 -2.41
N SER A 351 -6.87 -14.29 -1.67
CA SER A 351 -7.22 -13.02 -1.01
C SER A 351 -6.55 -11.82 -1.68
N PRO A 352 -7.10 -10.60 -1.50
CA PRO A 352 -6.57 -9.38 -2.10
C PRO A 352 -5.10 -9.11 -1.76
N ILE A 353 -4.36 -8.55 -2.72
CA ILE A 353 -3.04 -7.97 -2.53
C ILE A 353 -3.24 -6.47 -2.34
N LEU A 354 -3.29 -6.03 -1.07
CA LEU A 354 -3.51 -4.62 -0.69
C LEU A 354 -2.21 -3.90 -0.33
N ALA A 355 -1.24 -4.63 0.19
CA ALA A 355 0.08 -4.10 0.53
C ALA A 355 0.88 -3.79 -0.73
N ASP A 356 1.74 -2.77 -0.65
CA ASP A 356 2.66 -2.45 -1.72
C ASP A 356 3.63 -3.62 -1.96
N ILE A 357 3.84 -3.96 -3.23
CA ILE A 357 4.84 -4.95 -3.63
C ILE A 357 6.22 -4.41 -3.28
N GLN A 358 7.01 -5.16 -2.54
CA GLN A 358 8.38 -4.81 -2.21
C GLN A 358 9.36 -5.49 -3.18
N ARG A 359 10.54 -4.90 -3.37
CA ARG A 359 11.61 -5.47 -4.19
C ARG A 359 12.77 -5.88 -3.30
N SER A 360 13.26 -7.09 -3.50
CA SER A 360 14.55 -7.59 -3.05
C SER A 360 15.41 -7.92 -4.27
N ASP A 361 16.68 -8.24 -4.09
CA ASP A 361 17.60 -8.57 -5.18
C ASP A 361 17.06 -9.76 -6.02
N GLY A 362 16.47 -9.44 -7.18
CA GLY A 362 15.90 -10.40 -8.12
C GLY A 362 14.52 -10.96 -7.74
N GLU A 363 13.96 -10.64 -6.59
CA GLU A 363 12.66 -11.11 -6.12
C GLU A 363 11.69 -9.97 -5.81
N MET A 364 10.40 -10.27 -5.92
CA MET A 364 9.31 -9.42 -5.41
C MET A 364 8.74 -10.06 -4.16
N VAL A 365 8.54 -9.28 -3.12
CA VAL A 365 7.90 -9.73 -1.88
C VAL A 365 6.51 -9.14 -1.78
N ILE A 366 5.52 -9.98 -1.55
CA ILE A 366 4.11 -9.64 -1.49
C ILE A 366 3.51 -10.20 -0.20
N GLN A 367 2.70 -9.41 0.48
CA GLN A 367 1.85 -9.88 1.56
C GLN A 367 0.39 -9.76 1.15
N SER A 368 -0.34 -10.88 1.17
CA SER A 368 -1.78 -10.90 0.92
C SER A 368 -2.57 -10.48 2.17
N LYS A 369 -3.82 -10.11 1.99
CA LYS A 369 -4.71 -9.71 3.10
C LYS A 369 -4.87 -10.80 4.16
N ASP A 370 -4.89 -12.08 3.75
CA ASP A 370 -4.99 -13.22 4.66
C ASP A 370 -3.66 -13.57 5.35
N GLY A 371 -2.59 -12.81 5.04
CA GLY A 371 -1.30 -12.86 5.71
C GLY A 371 -0.36 -13.95 5.20
N ASN A 372 -0.57 -14.42 3.98
CA ASN A 372 0.47 -15.17 3.29
C ASN A 372 1.50 -14.17 2.72
N VAL A 373 2.78 -14.51 2.84
CA VAL A 373 3.91 -13.74 2.34
C VAL A 373 4.61 -14.59 1.29
N TYR A 374 4.85 -14.00 0.13
CA TYR A 374 5.43 -14.68 -1.03
C TYR A 374 6.70 -13.99 -1.49
N GLY A 375 7.73 -14.77 -1.80
CA GLY A 375 8.83 -14.35 -2.65
C GLY A 375 8.57 -14.85 -4.06
N LEU A 376 8.52 -13.94 -5.03
CA LEU A 376 8.20 -14.22 -6.42
C LEU A 376 9.39 -13.86 -7.31
N GLY A 377 9.73 -14.75 -8.22
CA GLY A 377 10.71 -14.56 -9.28
C GLY A 377 10.05 -14.36 -10.64
N LEU A 378 10.78 -13.74 -11.57
CA LEU A 378 10.43 -13.65 -13.00
C LEU A 378 11.27 -14.63 -13.80
N GLN A 379 10.64 -15.44 -14.66
CA GLN A 379 11.29 -16.45 -15.53
C GLN A 379 10.91 -16.23 -16.99
#